data_be9c97e5a30b8f39b381307215a7634e
#
_entry.id   be9c97e5a30b8f39b381307215a7634e
#
_cell.length_a   1.000
_cell.length_b   1.000
_cell.length_c   1.000
_cell.angle_alpha   90.00
_cell.angle_beta   90.00
_cell.angle_gamma   90.00
#
_symmetry.space_group_name_H-M   'P 1'
#
loop_
_entity.id
_entity.type
_entity.pdbx_description
1 polymer ?
#
loop_
_entity_poly.entity_id
_entity_poly.type
_entity_poly.pdbx_seq_one_letter_code
_entity_poly.pdbx_strand_id
1 'polypeptide(L)'
;MAIIERHREEVAIQGDELPLILLPSNCPGCGIGLDGDELRAHNYVCTNCGHHFRLGADVWIPLIADHGSWHERWADVRSHDLLNWTVPKRYQETVETLIDEGLNEAVRTGTCTLAGRPIWLAAFDFGFVGGTLSIVAGERLARGMEQAASNRLPYVLVSASGGARMQEGVLALMQLAKVNAAVGNLHRAGVPYFSILTDPTFGGTAASLALLGDINIAEPGAAIGFTGPRVIKQATYADLPPGFQSAEFQLAHGQVDMVVPRNELRPLLAHLLEMYP
;
A
#
# COMPACT_ATOMS: atom_id res chain seq x y z
N MET A 1 5.57 -22.03 -5.27
CA MET A 1 6.26 -20.88 -4.69
C MET A 1 7.25 -20.43 -5.75
N ALA A 2 6.84 -19.52 -6.65
CA ALA A 2 7.72 -18.99 -7.68
C ALA A 2 8.54 -17.85 -7.05
N ILE A 3 9.85 -18.05 -7.06
CA ILE A 3 10.83 -17.03 -6.67
C ILE A 3 10.80 -15.98 -7.77
N ILE A 4 10.47 -14.76 -7.38
CA ILE A 4 10.44 -13.60 -8.27
C ILE A 4 11.89 -13.13 -8.44
N GLU A 5 12.56 -13.54 -9.51
CA GLU A 5 13.82 -12.91 -9.93
C GLU A 5 13.51 -11.53 -10.52
N ARG A 6 13.76 -10.50 -9.73
CA ARG A 6 13.79 -9.12 -10.24
C ARG A 6 15.22 -8.77 -10.60
N HIS A 7 15.57 -8.76 -11.88
CA HIS A 7 16.73 -8.02 -12.34
C HIS A 7 16.38 -6.52 -12.27
N ARG A 8 16.94 -5.82 -11.30
CA ARG A 8 16.93 -4.34 -11.26
C ARG A 8 18.26 -3.83 -11.81
N GLU A 9 18.22 -3.29 -13.02
CA GLU A 9 19.05 -2.14 -13.34
C GLU A 9 18.53 -0.95 -12.52
N GLU A 10 19.41 -0.09 -11.99
CA GLU A 10 19.01 1.19 -11.36
C GLU A 10 18.26 2.02 -12.40
N VAL A 11 16.94 1.83 -12.44
CA VAL A 11 16.06 2.63 -13.28
C VAL A 11 15.82 3.93 -12.52
N ALA A 12 16.69 4.91 -12.76
CA ALA A 12 16.24 6.29 -12.69
C ALA A 12 15.00 6.36 -13.58
N ILE A 13 13.83 6.70 -13.00
CA ILE A 13 12.58 6.86 -13.75
C ILE A 13 12.81 8.02 -14.73
N GLN A 14 13.34 7.71 -15.91
CA GLN A 14 13.51 8.60 -17.05
C GLN A 14 12.40 8.25 -18.03
N GLY A 15 11.28 8.97 -17.94
CA GLY A 15 10.17 8.87 -18.88
C GLY A 15 8.81 8.75 -18.21
N ASP A 16 7.75 9.01 -18.96
CA ASP A 16 6.34 8.93 -18.53
C ASP A 16 5.84 7.47 -18.38
N GLU A 17 6.71 6.47 -18.48
CA GLU A 17 6.34 5.07 -18.45
C GLU A 17 6.49 4.46 -17.05
N LEU A 18 5.46 3.70 -16.63
CA LEU A 18 5.48 2.94 -15.38
C LEU A 18 6.53 1.83 -15.42
N PRO A 19 7.16 1.48 -14.28
CA PRO A 19 8.10 0.36 -14.19
C PRO A 19 7.48 -0.97 -14.64
N LEU A 20 8.26 -1.82 -15.30
CA LEU A 20 7.85 -3.19 -15.59
C LEU A 20 7.77 -4.02 -14.30
N ILE A 21 6.70 -4.81 -14.16
CA ILE A 21 6.53 -5.76 -13.07
C ILE A 21 6.46 -7.18 -13.62
N LEU A 22 6.78 -8.16 -12.77
CA LEU A 22 6.58 -9.56 -13.11
C LEU A 22 5.08 -9.90 -13.08
N LEU A 23 4.58 -10.32 -14.23
CA LEU A 23 3.19 -10.69 -14.44
C LEU A 23 3.06 -12.19 -14.70
N PRO A 24 1.95 -12.81 -14.30
CA PRO A 24 1.63 -14.17 -14.76
C PRO A 24 1.38 -14.15 -16.26
N SER A 25 1.55 -15.29 -16.94
CA SER A 25 1.29 -15.40 -18.38
C SER A 25 -0.18 -15.14 -18.74
N ASN A 26 -1.09 -15.43 -17.81
CA ASN A 26 -2.54 -15.30 -18.01
C ASN A 26 -3.17 -14.52 -16.85
N CYS A 27 -4.22 -13.76 -17.14
CA CYS A 27 -4.99 -13.04 -16.14
C CYS A 27 -5.65 -14.01 -15.14
N PRO A 28 -5.44 -13.87 -13.83
CA PRO A 28 -6.08 -14.73 -12.83
C PRO A 28 -7.60 -14.53 -12.74
N GLY A 29 -8.12 -13.42 -13.21
CA GLY A 29 -9.56 -13.13 -13.20
C GLY A 29 -10.33 -13.75 -14.36
N CYS A 30 -9.74 -13.83 -15.57
CA CYS A 30 -10.46 -14.29 -16.77
C CYS A 30 -9.70 -15.26 -17.66
N GLY A 31 -8.44 -15.60 -17.34
CA GLY A 31 -7.63 -16.57 -18.08
C GLY A 31 -7.04 -16.08 -19.41
N ILE A 32 -7.30 -14.83 -19.83
CA ILE A 32 -6.72 -14.30 -21.07
C ILE A 32 -5.19 -14.20 -20.96
N GLY A 33 -4.49 -14.47 -22.06
CA GLY A 33 -3.06 -14.21 -22.16
C GLY A 33 -2.76 -12.72 -21.99
N LEU A 34 -1.69 -12.39 -21.26
CA LEU A 34 -1.34 -11.02 -20.90
C LEU A 34 -0.19 -10.51 -21.76
N ASP A 35 -0.33 -9.28 -22.23
CA ASP A 35 0.75 -8.48 -22.80
C ASP A 35 1.20 -7.44 -21.75
N GLY A 36 2.49 -7.44 -21.43
CA GLY A 36 3.04 -6.58 -20.37
C GLY A 36 2.99 -5.09 -20.70
N ASP A 37 3.19 -4.74 -21.97
CA ASP A 37 3.17 -3.35 -22.42
C ASP A 37 1.73 -2.82 -22.46
N GLU A 38 0.77 -3.64 -22.91
CA GLU A 38 -0.65 -3.31 -22.88
C GLU A 38 -1.12 -3.09 -21.43
N LEU A 39 -0.78 -4.00 -20.51
CA LEU A 39 -1.14 -3.86 -19.10
C LEU A 39 -0.52 -2.61 -18.46
N ARG A 40 0.74 -2.32 -18.75
CA ARG A 40 1.41 -1.11 -18.28
C ARG A 40 0.69 0.16 -18.77
N ALA A 41 0.35 0.22 -20.05
CA ALA A 41 -0.42 1.33 -20.63
C ALA A 41 -1.80 1.51 -19.99
N HIS A 42 -2.37 0.44 -19.40
CA HIS A 42 -3.65 0.45 -18.68
C HIS A 42 -3.49 0.40 -17.15
N ASN A 43 -2.35 0.92 -16.63
CA ASN A 43 -2.06 0.99 -15.18
C ASN A 43 -2.15 -0.38 -14.49
N TYR A 44 -1.78 -1.47 -15.17
CA TYR A 44 -1.86 -2.83 -14.67
C TYR A 44 -3.27 -3.27 -14.26
N VAL A 45 -4.26 -2.87 -15.04
CA VAL A 45 -5.64 -3.36 -14.97
C VAL A 45 -5.92 -4.19 -16.21
N CYS A 46 -6.47 -5.39 -16.05
CA CYS A 46 -6.81 -6.24 -17.18
C CYS A 46 -7.87 -5.61 -18.07
N THR A 47 -7.57 -5.40 -19.34
CA THR A 47 -8.47 -4.76 -20.32
C THR A 47 -9.74 -5.58 -20.61
N ASN A 48 -9.67 -6.91 -20.37
CA ASN A 48 -10.79 -7.81 -20.63
C ASN A 48 -11.79 -7.91 -19.44
N CYS A 49 -11.30 -8.00 -18.20
CA CYS A 49 -12.18 -8.25 -17.05
C CYS A 49 -12.07 -7.23 -15.92
N GLY A 50 -11.21 -6.22 -16.05
CA GLY A 50 -11.01 -5.22 -15.00
C GLY A 50 -10.24 -5.73 -13.77
N HIS A 51 -9.59 -6.89 -13.82
CA HIS A 51 -8.79 -7.37 -12.70
C HIS A 51 -7.61 -6.44 -12.43
N HIS A 52 -7.48 -5.95 -11.19
CA HIS A 52 -6.41 -5.08 -10.73
C HIS A 52 -5.23 -5.94 -10.23
N PHE A 53 -4.09 -5.84 -10.90
CA PHE A 53 -2.88 -6.54 -10.45
C PHE A 53 -2.28 -5.85 -9.23
N ARG A 54 -1.67 -6.64 -8.33
CA ARG A 54 -0.94 -6.10 -7.16
C ARG A 54 0.29 -5.35 -7.62
N LEU A 55 0.48 -4.16 -7.06
CA LEU A 55 1.60 -3.28 -7.39
C LEU A 55 2.45 -2.99 -6.15
N GLY A 56 3.76 -2.83 -6.35
CA GLY A 56 4.67 -2.32 -5.34
C GLY A 56 4.64 -0.80 -5.24
N ALA A 57 5.29 -0.26 -4.23
CA ALA A 57 5.41 1.18 -4.04
C ALA A 57 6.14 1.88 -5.20
N ASP A 58 7.04 1.16 -5.88
CA ASP A 58 7.76 1.62 -7.06
C ASP A 58 6.85 1.94 -8.25
N VAL A 59 5.69 1.29 -8.34
CA VAL A 59 4.66 1.55 -9.37
C VAL A 59 3.60 2.53 -8.86
N TRP A 60 3.19 2.41 -7.59
CA TRP A 60 2.16 3.29 -7.03
C TRP A 60 2.59 4.76 -6.97
N ILE A 61 3.87 5.01 -6.63
CA ILE A 61 4.37 6.38 -6.53
C ILE A 61 4.25 7.12 -7.88
N PRO A 62 4.77 6.62 -9.02
CA PRO A 62 4.61 7.30 -10.30
C PRO A 62 3.18 7.32 -10.85
N LEU A 63 2.28 6.42 -10.41
CA LEU A 63 0.86 6.50 -10.75
C LEU A 63 0.15 7.71 -10.14
N ILE A 64 0.61 8.18 -8.99
CA ILE A 64 -0.01 9.27 -8.22
C ILE A 64 0.76 10.57 -8.39
N ALA A 65 2.09 10.55 -8.22
CA ALA A 65 2.94 11.72 -8.27
C ALA A 65 3.08 12.29 -9.69
N ASP A 66 3.23 13.60 -9.79
CA ASP A 66 3.67 14.24 -11.02
C ASP A 66 5.09 13.80 -11.36
N HIS A 67 5.38 13.68 -12.64
CA HIS A 67 6.70 13.24 -13.11
C HIS A 67 7.84 14.08 -12.52
N GLY A 68 8.87 13.41 -11.97
CA GLY A 68 10.06 14.04 -11.39
C GLY A 68 9.85 14.79 -10.07
N SER A 69 8.63 14.77 -9.50
CA SER A 69 8.32 15.50 -8.25
C SER A 69 8.57 14.70 -6.97
N TRP A 70 8.83 13.39 -7.07
CA TRP A 70 8.99 12.52 -5.91
C TRP A 70 10.31 12.75 -5.17
N HIS A 71 10.23 13.01 -3.87
CA HIS A 71 11.37 13.13 -2.95
C HIS A 71 11.17 12.18 -1.77
N GLU A 72 11.79 11.01 -1.84
CA GLU A 72 11.71 10.00 -0.77
C GLU A 72 12.37 10.50 0.52
N ARG A 73 11.78 10.13 1.65
CA ARG A 73 12.26 10.46 2.99
C ARG A 73 12.56 9.18 3.77
N TRP A 74 13.63 9.22 4.57
CA TRP A 74 14.07 8.14 5.48
C TRP A 74 14.28 6.79 4.79
N ALA A 75 14.73 6.79 3.55
CA ALA A 75 15.09 5.57 2.83
C ALA A 75 16.26 4.81 3.49
N ASP A 76 17.06 5.51 4.28
CA ASP A 76 18.19 5.00 5.06
C ASP A 76 17.76 4.27 6.36
N VAL A 77 16.53 4.50 6.84
CA VAL A 77 15.97 3.82 8.03
C VAL A 77 15.44 2.45 7.62
N ARG A 78 16.15 1.38 7.98
CA ARG A 78 15.88 0.00 7.54
C ARG A 78 15.56 -0.92 8.68
N SER A 79 14.73 -1.94 8.41
CA SER A 79 14.42 -3.01 9.37
C SER A 79 15.65 -3.88 9.65
N HIS A 80 15.74 -4.32 10.90
CA HIS A 80 16.68 -5.35 11.36
C HIS A 80 16.04 -6.18 12.46
N ASP A 81 16.55 -7.38 12.69
CA ASP A 81 15.99 -8.33 13.66
C ASP A 81 16.42 -8.01 15.09
N LEU A 82 15.54 -7.34 15.85
CA LEU A 82 15.75 -7.01 17.27
C LEU A 82 15.48 -8.19 18.21
N LEU A 83 14.68 -9.19 17.77
CA LEU A 83 14.20 -10.27 18.62
C LEU A 83 14.88 -11.61 18.33
N ASN A 84 15.80 -11.65 17.38
CA ASN A 84 16.48 -12.87 16.90
C ASN A 84 15.48 -13.95 16.46
N TRP A 85 14.51 -13.57 15.61
CA TRP A 85 13.47 -14.46 15.12
C TRP A 85 14.03 -15.49 14.13
N THR A 86 13.76 -16.77 14.39
CA THR A 86 14.42 -17.87 13.64
C THR A 86 13.47 -18.84 12.96
N VAL A 87 12.14 -18.77 13.16
CA VAL A 87 11.18 -19.79 12.69
C VAL A 87 10.11 -19.15 11.79
N PRO A 88 9.79 -19.71 10.62
CA PRO A 88 10.43 -20.85 9.92
C PRO A 88 11.76 -20.48 9.23
N LYS A 89 12.07 -19.21 9.10
CA LYS A 89 13.32 -18.65 8.58
C LYS A 89 13.81 -17.54 9.51
N ARG A 90 15.09 -17.26 9.50
CA ARG A 90 15.64 -16.10 10.18
C ARG A 90 15.08 -14.82 9.55
N TYR A 91 14.55 -13.95 10.38
CA TYR A 91 13.98 -12.69 9.90
C TYR A 91 15.04 -11.79 9.27
N GLN A 92 16.23 -11.72 9.88
CA GLN A 92 17.34 -10.93 9.35
C GLN A 92 17.73 -11.37 7.93
N GLU A 93 17.86 -12.68 7.67
CA GLU A 93 18.17 -13.23 6.36
C GLU A 93 17.09 -12.88 5.32
N THR A 94 15.81 -12.87 5.74
CA THR A 94 14.70 -12.47 4.87
C THR A 94 14.79 -10.98 4.50
N VAL A 95 15.07 -10.12 5.47
CA VAL A 95 15.24 -8.67 5.24
C VAL A 95 16.42 -8.39 4.31
N GLU A 96 17.57 -9.01 4.56
CA GLU A 96 18.77 -8.86 3.72
C GLU A 96 18.50 -9.30 2.27
N THR A 97 17.89 -10.48 2.09
CA THR A 97 17.54 -10.97 0.74
C THR A 97 16.65 -9.98 -0.01
N LEU A 98 15.62 -9.42 0.64
CA LEU A 98 14.71 -8.46 0.00
C LEU A 98 15.39 -7.13 -0.32
N ILE A 99 16.35 -6.71 0.52
CA ILE A 99 17.18 -5.52 0.25
C ILE A 99 18.09 -5.76 -0.95
N ASP A 100 18.71 -6.93 -1.05
CA ASP A 100 19.58 -7.31 -2.18
C ASP A 100 18.76 -7.42 -3.49
N GLU A 101 17.48 -7.81 -3.39
CA GLU A 101 16.52 -7.78 -4.48
C GLU A 101 16.03 -6.35 -4.81
N GLY A 102 16.56 -5.34 -4.10
CA GLY A 102 16.30 -3.90 -4.32
C GLY A 102 15.02 -3.38 -3.69
N LEU A 103 14.33 -4.15 -2.83
CA LEU A 103 13.27 -3.64 -1.99
C LEU A 103 13.89 -2.95 -0.76
N ASN A 104 13.28 -1.87 -0.29
CA ASN A 104 13.87 -1.11 0.82
C ASN A 104 13.18 -1.41 2.16
N GLU A 105 11.85 -1.32 2.19
CA GLU A 105 10.98 -1.58 3.35
C GLU A 105 9.53 -1.74 2.85
N ALA A 106 8.64 -2.23 3.73
CA ALA A 106 7.21 -2.36 3.45
C ALA A 106 6.50 -1.01 3.18
N VAL A 107 7.11 0.11 3.50
CA VAL A 107 6.56 1.45 3.24
C VAL A 107 7.63 2.37 2.68
N ARG A 108 7.31 3.02 1.56
CA ARG A 108 8.03 4.19 1.05
C ARG A 108 7.18 5.44 1.28
N THR A 109 7.81 6.53 1.69
CA THR A 109 7.12 7.79 2.00
C THR A 109 7.96 9.00 1.64
N GLY A 110 7.31 10.08 1.26
CA GLY A 110 7.99 11.30 0.85
C GLY A 110 7.02 12.39 0.39
N THR A 111 7.59 13.45 -0.16
CA THR A 111 6.84 14.57 -0.75
C THR A 111 6.81 14.46 -2.25
N CYS A 112 5.73 14.89 -2.87
CA CYS A 112 5.59 15.05 -4.32
C CYS A 112 4.53 16.11 -4.63
N THR A 113 4.30 16.36 -5.92
CA THR A 113 3.09 17.06 -6.37
C THR A 113 2.14 16.08 -7.03
N LEU A 114 0.85 16.38 -6.96
CA LEU A 114 -0.23 15.73 -7.69
C LEU A 114 -1.06 16.83 -8.36
N ALA A 115 -1.09 16.82 -9.69
CA ALA A 115 -1.69 17.89 -10.50
C ALA A 115 -1.18 19.30 -10.09
N GLY A 116 0.14 19.43 -9.84
CA GLY A 116 0.82 20.65 -9.43
C GLY A 116 0.65 21.03 -7.97
N ARG A 117 -0.17 20.31 -7.18
CA ARG A 117 -0.38 20.58 -5.74
C ARG A 117 0.56 19.75 -4.89
N PRO A 118 1.25 20.33 -3.90
CA PRO A 118 2.14 19.57 -3.03
C PRO A 118 1.34 18.68 -2.06
N ILE A 119 1.78 17.44 -1.93
CA ILE A 119 1.21 16.43 -1.03
C ILE A 119 2.32 15.66 -0.31
N TRP A 120 1.95 14.97 0.75
CA TRP A 120 2.72 13.89 1.33
C TRP A 120 2.15 12.55 0.86
N LEU A 121 2.97 11.70 0.26
CA LEU A 121 2.56 10.39 -0.25
C LEU A 121 3.28 9.30 0.53
N ALA A 122 2.55 8.26 0.91
CA ALA A 122 3.09 7.00 1.40
C ALA A 122 2.47 5.83 0.63
N ALA A 123 3.27 4.85 0.26
CA ALA A 123 2.82 3.65 -0.43
C ALA A 123 3.43 2.41 0.20
N PHE A 124 2.58 1.41 0.45
CA PHE A 124 3.01 0.10 0.90
C PHE A 124 3.59 -0.72 -0.26
N ASP A 125 4.62 -1.51 0.04
CA ASP A 125 5.16 -2.53 -0.84
C ASP A 125 4.84 -3.92 -0.26
N PHE A 126 3.86 -4.59 -0.85
CA PHE A 126 3.47 -5.93 -0.43
C PHE A 126 4.58 -6.98 -0.66
N GLY A 127 5.51 -6.71 -1.58
CA GLY A 127 6.67 -7.55 -1.83
C GLY A 127 7.62 -7.64 -0.64
N PHE A 128 7.70 -6.58 0.19
CA PHE A 128 8.54 -6.59 1.38
C PHE A 128 7.78 -7.17 2.58
N VAL A 129 8.06 -8.43 2.91
CA VAL A 129 7.45 -9.18 4.04
C VAL A 129 5.93 -9.04 4.10
N GLY A 130 5.26 -9.14 2.93
CA GLY A 130 3.80 -9.03 2.84
C GLY A 130 3.24 -7.64 3.18
N GLY A 131 4.01 -6.57 2.96
CA GLY A 131 3.59 -5.20 3.30
C GLY A 131 3.28 -5.02 4.79
N THR A 132 3.85 -5.85 5.67
CA THR A 132 3.49 -5.85 7.08
C THR A 132 4.06 -4.64 7.82
N LEU A 133 3.25 -4.09 8.74
CA LEU A 133 3.61 -2.94 9.58
C LEU A 133 4.71 -3.35 10.57
N SER A 134 5.93 -2.92 10.28
CA SER A 134 7.13 -3.07 11.10
C SER A 134 7.37 -1.84 11.96
N ILE A 135 8.36 -1.91 12.85
CA ILE A 135 8.87 -0.75 13.60
C ILE A 135 9.26 0.37 12.62
N VAL A 136 9.97 0.02 11.55
CA VAL A 136 10.45 1.00 10.56
C VAL A 136 9.31 1.53 9.69
N ALA A 137 8.41 0.66 9.22
CA ALA A 137 7.22 1.09 8.49
C ALA A 137 6.37 2.06 9.33
N GLY A 138 6.12 1.72 10.60
CA GLY A 138 5.40 2.59 11.54
C GLY A 138 6.11 3.91 11.81
N GLU A 139 7.44 3.91 11.93
CA GLU A 139 8.25 5.13 12.09
C GLU A 139 8.15 6.04 10.86
N ARG A 140 8.33 5.47 9.65
CA ARG A 140 8.25 6.22 8.40
C ARG A 140 6.87 6.85 8.20
N LEU A 141 5.79 6.10 8.50
CA LEU A 141 4.41 6.58 8.42
C LEU A 141 4.15 7.71 9.44
N ALA A 142 4.51 7.50 10.71
CA ALA A 142 4.28 8.47 11.77
C ALA A 142 5.03 9.79 11.48
N ARG A 143 6.32 9.73 11.14
CA ARG A 143 7.10 10.91 10.76
C ARG A 143 6.50 11.62 9.54
N GLY A 144 6.04 10.85 8.53
CA GLY A 144 5.39 11.39 7.35
C GLY A 144 4.13 12.17 7.69
N MET A 145 3.26 11.61 8.52
CA MET A 145 2.04 12.27 9.00
C MET A 145 2.33 13.52 9.85
N GLU A 146 3.33 13.45 10.74
CA GLU A 146 3.77 14.60 11.56
C GLU A 146 4.32 15.74 10.69
N GLN A 147 5.11 15.43 9.66
CA GLN A 147 5.61 16.42 8.71
C GLN A 147 4.48 16.98 7.84
N ALA A 148 3.57 16.14 7.38
CA ALA A 148 2.39 16.57 6.64
C ALA A 148 1.53 17.55 7.47
N ALA A 149 1.26 17.20 8.74
CA ALA A 149 0.53 18.07 9.68
C ALA A 149 1.24 19.42 9.88
N SER A 150 2.57 19.40 10.11
CA SER A 150 3.37 20.60 10.37
C SER A 150 3.45 21.53 9.15
N ASN A 151 3.51 20.97 7.95
CA ASN A 151 3.61 21.70 6.70
C ASN A 151 2.24 21.95 6.02
N ARG A 152 1.15 21.51 6.63
CA ARG A 152 -0.21 21.56 6.07
C ARG A 152 -0.32 20.93 4.67
N LEU A 153 0.36 19.81 4.46
CA LEU A 153 0.32 19.05 3.20
C LEU A 153 -0.73 17.95 3.30
N PRO A 154 -1.69 17.85 2.37
CA PRO A 154 -2.59 16.70 2.29
C PRO A 154 -1.80 15.39 2.31
N TYR A 155 -2.28 14.40 3.07
CA TYR A 155 -1.64 13.11 3.20
C TYR A 155 -2.37 12.04 2.36
N VAL A 156 -1.65 11.37 1.48
CA VAL A 156 -2.18 10.26 0.66
C VAL A 156 -1.47 8.98 1.07
N LEU A 157 -2.24 7.96 1.40
CA LEU A 157 -1.74 6.62 1.70
C LEU A 157 -2.26 5.62 0.68
N VAL A 158 -1.37 4.80 0.12
CA VAL A 158 -1.74 3.59 -0.63
C VAL A 158 -1.39 2.38 0.21
N SER A 159 -2.41 1.61 0.62
CA SER A 159 -2.27 0.45 1.51
C SER A 159 -2.30 -0.86 0.74
N ALA A 160 -1.28 -1.71 0.98
CA ALA A 160 -1.24 -3.11 0.58
C ALA A 160 -0.51 -3.90 1.67
N SER A 161 -1.25 -4.59 2.57
CA SER A 161 -0.65 -5.12 3.80
C SER A 161 -1.35 -6.35 4.35
N GLY A 162 -0.56 -7.31 4.82
CA GLY A 162 -1.01 -8.46 5.61
C GLY A 162 -1.27 -8.17 7.09
N GLY A 163 -0.98 -6.95 7.59
CA GLY A 163 -1.16 -6.54 8.99
C GLY A 163 0.14 -6.26 9.73
N ALA A 164 0.19 -6.52 11.04
CA ALA A 164 1.40 -6.31 11.86
C ALA A 164 2.47 -7.36 11.55
N ARG A 165 3.75 -6.95 11.61
CA ARG A 165 4.91 -7.83 11.36
C ARG A 165 5.15 -8.77 12.53
N MET A 166 4.81 -10.05 12.36
CA MET A 166 4.88 -11.07 13.44
C MET A 166 6.30 -11.22 14.00
N GLN A 167 7.32 -11.11 13.16
CA GLN A 167 8.72 -11.28 13.54
C GLN A 167 9.22 -10.20 14.51
N GLU A 168 8.54 -9.08 14.59
CA GLU A 168 8.84 -7.99 15.52
C GLU A 168 7.95 -7.99 16.77
N GLY A 169 7.07 -8.99 16.90
CA GLY A 169 6.27 -9.24 18.10
C GLY A 169 5.46 -8.03 18.56
N VAL A 170 5.50 -7.74 19.86
CA VAL A 170 4.80 -6.61 20.48
C VAL A 170 5.27 -5.26 19.94
N LEU A 171 6.51 -5.13 19.47
CA LEU A 171 7.03 -3.88 18.92
C LEU A 171 6.29 -3.47 17.64
N ALA A 172 5.92 -4.43 16.79
CA ALA A 172 5.04 -4.18 15.65
C ALA A 172 3.62 -3.76 16.08
N LEU A 173 3.08 -4.37 17.15
CA LEU A 173 1.77 -3.98 17.67
C LEU A 173 1.77 -2.54 18.23
N MET A 174 2.86 -2.10 18.86
CA MET A 174 3.01 -0.72 19.35
C MET A 174 3.01 0.32 18.22
N GLN A 175 3.33 -0.09 16.98
CA GLN A 175 3.23 0.82 15.84
C GLN A 175 1.77 1.21 15.54
N LEU A 176 0.80 0.35 15.84
CA LEU A 176 -0.62 0.68 15.70
C LEU A 176 -1.00 1.93 16.52
N ALA A 177 -0.59 1.98 17.79
CA ALA A 177 -0.82 3.14 18.65
C ALA A 177 -0.07 4.38 18.14
N LYS A 178 1.17 4.21 17.68
CA LYS A 178 2.02 5.29 17.18
C LYS A 178 1.43 5.95 15.92
N VAL A 179 1.05 5.16 14.91
CA VAL A 179 0.46 5.71 13.69
C VAL A 179 -0.91 6.33 13.94
N ASN A 180 -1.73 5.76 14.86
CA ASN A 180 -3.00 6.38 15.27
C ASN A 180 -2.79 7.76 15.92
N ALA A 181 -1.78 7.91 16.77
CA ALA A 181 -1.45 9.21 17.35
C ALA A 181 -1.06 10.23 16.27
N ALA A 182 -0.32 9.79 15.24
CA ALA A 182 0.05 10.63 14.11
C ALA A 182 -1.15 11.01 13.21
N VAL A 183 -2.09 10.09 12.96
CA VAL A 183 -3.38 10.39 12.31
C VAL A 183 -4.14 11.46 13.11
N GLY A 184 -4.20 11.32 14.44
CA GLY A 184 -4.80 12.33 15.31
C GLY A 184 -4.13 13.72 15.20
N ASN A 185 -2.83 13.78 14.85
CA ASN A 185 -2.14 15.05 14.57
C ASN A 185 -2.60 15.67 13.24
N LEU A 186 -2.79 14.87 12.17
CA LEU A 186 -3.36 15.34 10.91
C LEU A 186 -4.75 15.96 11.12
N HIS A 187 -5.64 15.25 11.81
CA HIS A 187 -7.00 15.75 12.10
C HIS A 187 -6.96 17.07 12.91
N ARG A 188 -6.13 17.15 13.96
CA ARG A 188 -6.00 18.40 14.74
C ARG A 188 -5.44 19.56 13.93
N ALA A 189 -4.58 19.28 12.96
CA ALA A 189 -4.04 20.29 12.04
C ALA A 189 -5.02 20.69 10.93
N GLY A 190 -6.16 19.99 10.78
CA GLY A 190 -7.10 20.17 9.67
C GLY A 190 -6.49 19.78 8.32
N VAL A 191 -5.58 18.83 8.31
CA VAL A 191 -4.91 18.33 7.09
C VAL A 191 -5.66 17.10 6.60
N PRO A 192 -6.15 17.08 5.35
CA PRO A 192 -6.91 15.97 4.82
C PRO A 192 -6.04 14.72 4.68
N TYR A 193 -6.61 13.57 5.02
CA TYR A 193 -6.02 12.26 4.88
C TYR A 193 -6.85 11.39 3.92
N PHE A 194 -6.33 11.13 2.72
CA PHE A 194 -6.92 10.25 1.72
C PHE A 194 -6.27 8.88 1.79
N SER A 195 -7.07 7.84 2.05
CA SER A 195 -6.61 6.46 2.14
C SER A 195 -7.10 5.65 0.94
N ILE A 196 -6.15 5.06 0.20
CA ILE A 196 -6.40 4.16 -0.92
C ILE A 196 -6.12 2.73 -0.43
N LEU A 197 -7.16 1.88 -0.43
CA LEU A 197 -7.08 0.50 -0.01
C LEU A 197 -7.00 -0.42 -1.21
N THR A 198 -5.90 -1.14 -1.35
CA THR A 198 -5.65 -2.07 -2.46
C THR A 198 -5.60 -3.52 -1.98
N ASP A 199 -5.52 -4.47 -2.92
CA ASP A 199 -5.49 -5.90 -2.61
C ASP A 199 -4.08 -6.40 -2.23
N PRO A 200 -3.91 -7.00 -1.02
CA PRO A 200 -4.84 -7.06 0.12
C PRO A 200 -4.56 -5.97 1.16
N THR A 201 -5.57 -5.55 1.93
CA THR A 201 -5.38 -4.67 3.10
C THR A 201 -6.03 -5.30 4.32
N PHE A 202 -5.21 -5.90 5.22
CA PHE A 202 -5.68 -6.67 6.36
C PHE A 202 -5.06 -6.28 7.71
N GLY A 203 -5.61 -6.88 8.75
CA GLY A 203 -5.06 -6.93 10.10
C GLY A 203 -4.89 -5.58 10.76
N GLY A 204 -3.78 -5.44 11.48
CA GLY A 204 -3.46 -4.21 12.20
C GLY A 204 -3.38 -2.98 11.30
N THR A 205 -2.89 -3.12 10.07
CA THR A 205 -2.82 -2.00 9.10
C THR A 205 -4.21 -1.51 8.73
N ALA A 206 -5.16 -2.40 8.43
CA ALA A 206 -6.55 -2.01 8.15
C ALA A 206 -7.18 -1.28 9.35
N ALA A 207 -7.02 -1.83 10.57
CA ALA A 207 -7.66 -1.31 11.77
C ALA A 207 -7.03 -0.04 12.35
N SER A 208 -5.77 0.28 12.02
CA SER A 208 -5.03 1.36 12.67
C SER A 208 -4.73 2.57 11.82
N LEU A 209 -4.79 2.43 10.49
CA LEU A 209 -4.50 3.55 9.60
C LEU A 209 -5.26 3.51 8.28
N ALA A 210 -5.40 2.34 7.62
CA ALA A 210 -5.97 2.30 6.28
C ALA A 210 -7.47 2.63 6.23
N LEU A 211 -8.22 2.42 7.31
CA LEU A 211 -9.64 2.78 7.44
C LEU A 211 -9.87 4.05 8.26
N LEU A 212 -8.82 4.85 8.51
CA LEU A 212 -8.90 6.09 9.28
C LEU A 212 -8.73 7.35 8.43
N GLY A 213 -8.78 7.23 7.11
CA GLY A 213 -8.80 8.39 6.22
C GLY A 213 -10.05 9.24 6.41
N ASP A 214 -9.96 10.53 6.13
CA ASP A 214 -11.14 11.38 5.97
C ASP A 214 -11.99 10.93 4.77
N ILE A 215 -11.33 10.34 3.76
CA ILE A 215 -11.96 9.63 2.64
C ILE A 215 -11.19 8.33 2.41
N ASN A 216 -11.91 7.21 2.49
CA ASN A 216 -11.41 5.86 2.28
C ASN A 216 -11.87 5.35 0.91
N ILE A 217 -10.91 5.15 0.00
CA ILE A 217 -11.14 4.76 -1.41
C ILE A 217 -10.60 3.35 -1.60
N ALA A 218 -11.41 2.42 -2.06
CA ALA A 218 -10.95 1.06 -2.34
C ALA A 218 -10.85 0.79 -3.84
N GLU A 219 -9.88 -0.02 -4.26
CA GLU A 219 -9.87 -0.57 -5.62
C GLU A 219 -10.95 -1.66 -5.78
N PRO A 220 -11.59 -1.79 -6.95
CA PRO A 220 -12.55 -2.86 -7.22
C PRO A 220 -11.99 -4.24 -6.90
N GLY A 221 -12.77 -5.05 -6.19
CA GLY A 221 -12.42 -6.41 -5.81
C GLY A 221 -11.29 -6.56 -4.79
N ALA A 222 -10.74 -5.46 -4.27
CA ALA A 222 -9.68 -5.52 -3.25
C ALA A 222 -10.17 -6.25 -2.00
N ALA A 223 -9.35 -7.16 -1.47
CA ALA A 223 -9.63 -7.87 -0.25
C ALA A 223 -9.24 -7.01 0.98
N ILE A 224 -10.25 -6.58 1.74
CA ILE A 224 -10.09 -5.63 2.86
C ILE A 224 -10.77 -6.19 4.10
N GLY A 225 -10.07 -6.23 5.23
CA GLY A 225 -10.65 -6.70 6.47
C GLY A 225 -9.65 -6.78 7.62
N PHE A 226 -10.14 -7.21 8.79
CA PHE A 226 -9.25 -7.40 9.93
C PHE A 226 -8.61 -8.80 9.90
N THR A 227 -9.42 -9.83 10.00
CA THR A 227 -8.94 -11.22 9.98
C THR A 227 -9.08 -11.79 8.57
N GLY A 228 -7.98 -12.26 7.99
CA GLY A 228 -8.04 -12.83 6.64
C GLY A 228 -8.98 -14.03 6.52
N PRO A 229 -9.61 -14.26 5.36
CA PRO A 229 -10.61 -15.31 5.13
C PRO A 229 -10.14 -16.71 5.54
N ARG A 230 -8.86 -16.99 5.30
CA ARG A 230 -8.23 -18.27 5.65
C ARG A 230 -8.25 -18.55 7.16
N VAL A 231 -7.96 -17.53 7.96
CA VAL A 231 -7.94 -17.64 9.43
C VAL A 231 -9.35 -17.76 9.97
N ILE A 232 -10.32 -17.01 9.42
CA ILE A 232 -11.73 -17.13 9.81
C ILE A 232 -12.23 -18.57 9.54
N LYS A 233 -11.98 -19.08 8.34
CA LYS A 233 -12.39 -20.44 7.98
C LYS A 233 -11.75 -21.50 8.90
N GLN A 234 -10.49 -21.34 9.26
CA GLN A 234 -9.82 -22.25 10.22
C GLN A 234 -10.38 -22.17 11.63
N ALA A 235 -10.80 -20.98 12.08
CA ALA A 235 -11.33 -20.77 13.43
C ALA A 235 -12.81 -21.19 13.57
N THR A 236 -13.61 -20.96 12.53
CA THR A 236 -15.06 -21.16 12.57
C THR A 236 -15.53 -22.43 11.88
N TYR A 237 -14.68 -23.03 11.04
CA TYR A 237 -15.01 -24.15 10.15
C TYR A 237 -16.18 -23.88 9.19
N ALA A 238 -16.57 -22.60 9.04
CA ALA A 238 -17.64 -22.17 8.16
C ALA A 238 -17.11 -21.61 6.83
N ASP A 239 -17.85 -21.83 5.76
CA ASP A 239 -17.61 -21.15 4.51
C ASP A 239 -18.08 -19.71 4.59
N LEU A 240 -17.25 -18.79 4.04
CA LEU A 240 -17.59 -17.39 4.04
C LEU A 240 -18.57 -17.07 2.91
N PRO A 241 -19.47 -16.11 3.09
CA PRO A 241 -20.39 -15.69 2.05
C PRO A 241 -19.61 -15.21 0.80
N PRO A 242 -20.17 -15.39 -0.41
CA PRO A 242 -19.58 -14.83 -1.61
C PRO A 242 -19.39 -13.31 -1.50
N GLY A 243 -18.22 -12.82 -1.93
CA GLY A 243 -17.87 -11.40 -1.86
C GLY A 243 -17.53 -10.87 -0.46
N PHE A 244 -17.54 -11.71 0.58
CA PHE A 244 -17.14 -11.30 1.93
C PHE A 244 -15.74 -10.69 1.96
N GLN A 245 -15.61 -9.52 2.58
CA GLN A 245 -14.37 -8.73 2.66
C GLN A 245 -13.89 -8.17 1.30
N SER A 246 -14.69 -8.18 0.24
CA SER A 246 -14.35 -7.40 -0.95
C SER A 246 -14.55 -5.89 -0.73
N ALA A 247 -13.95 -5.06 -1.57
CA ALA A 247 -14.14 -3.61 -1.57
C ALA A 247 -15.63 -3.23 -1.64
N GLU A 248 -16.41 -3.95 -2.48
CA GLU A 248 -17.84 -3.76 -2.65
C GLU A 248 -18.62 -4.13 -1.38
N PHE A 249 -18.19 -5.18 -0.69
CA PHE A 249 -18.74 -5.55 0.62
C PHE A 249 -18.47 -4.46 1.65
N GLN A 250 -17.24 -3.92 1.69
CA GLN A 250 -16.87 -2.83 2.60
C GLN A 250 -17.65 -1.56 2.32
N LEU A 251 -17.89 -1.22 1.04
CA LEU A 251 -18.73 -0.09 0.64
C LEU A 251 -20.18 -0.27 1.11
N ALA A 252 -20.75 -1.45 0.90
CA ALA A 252 -22.12 -1.76 1.31
C ALA A 252 -22.33 -1.70 2.84
N HIS A 253 -21.24 -1.86 3.62
CA HIS A 253 -21.26 -1.81 5.08
C HIS A 253 -20.70 -0.50 5.65
N GLY A 254 -20.41 0.50 4.81
CA GLY A 254 -19.96 1.83 5.24
C GLY A 254 -18.54 1.88 5.83
N GLN A 255 -17.68 0.90 5.48
CA GLN A 255 -16.28 0.88 5.90
C GLN A 255 -15.36 1.67 4.95
N VAL A 256 -15.75 1.80 3.70
CA VAL A 256 -15.12 2.66 2.70
C VAL A 256 -16.16 3.59 2.09
N ASP A 257 -15.73 4.75 1.62
CA ASP A 257 -16.61 5.79 1.08
C ASP A 257 -16.91 5.56 -0.40
N MET A 258 -15.95 4.96 -1.12
CA MET A 258 -16.11 4.68 -2.55
C MET A 258 -15.23 3.53 -3.03
N VAL A 259 -15.66 2.90 -4.11
CA VAL A 259 -14.89 1.91 -4.87
C VAL A 259 -14.58 2.52 -6.23
N VAL A 260 -13.29 2.68 -6.55
CA VAL A 260 -12.85 3.45 -7.72
C VAL A 260 -11.78 2.68 -8.50
N PRO A 261 -11.97 2.48 -9.82
CA PRO A 261 -10.95 1.86 -10.68
C PRO A 261 -9.65 2.66 -10.66
N ARG A 262 -8.51 1.96 -10.73
CA ARG A 262 -7.16 2.55 -10.66
C ARG A 262 -6.97 3.70 -11.64
N ASN A 263 -7.48 3.59 -12.83
CA ASN A 263 -7.36 4.62 -13.87
C ASN A 263 -8.06 5.95 -13.49
N GLU A 264 -9.00 5.90 -12.56
CA GLU A 264 -9.77 7.06 -12.10
C GLU A 264 -9.24 7.63 -10.78
N LEU A 265 -8.31 6.94 -10.08
CA LEU A 265 -7.82 7.38 -8.78
C LEU A 265 -7.09 8.72 -8.84
N ARG A 266 -6.16 8.90 -9.79
CA ARG A 266 -5.40 10.16 -9.89
C ARG A 266 -6.28 11.37 -10.23
N PRO A 267 -7.20 11.32 -11.20
CA PRO A 267 -8.17 12.40 -11.43
C PRO A 267 -9.07 12.67 -10.22
N LEU A 268 -9.55 11.64 -9.53
CA LEU A 268 -10.35 11.79 -8.32
C LEU A 268 -9.57 12.49 -7.22
N LEU A 269 -8.35 12.06 -6.93
CA LEU A 269 -7.49 12.70 -5.90
C LEU A 269 -7.22 14.16 -6.23
N ALA A 270 -6.94 14.47 -7.51
CA ALA A 270 -6.75 15.86 -7.95
C ALA A 270 -7.99 16.71 -7.66
N HIS A 271 -9.19 16.19 -7.96
CA HIS A 271 -10.45 16.87 -7.67
C HIS A 271 -10.69 17.04 -6.15
N LEU A 272 -10.42 16.00 -5.35
CA LEU A 272 -10.54 16.08 -3.89
C LEU A 272 -9.59 17.13 -3.31
N LEU A 273 -8.37 17.24 -3.83
CA LEU A 273 -7.41 18.27 -3.41
C LEU A 273 -7.87 19.70 -3.72
N GLU A 274 -8.73 19.90 -4.72
CA GLU A 274 -9.30 21.23 -5.02
C GLU A 274 -10.26 21.71 -3.91
N MET A 275 -10.88 20.78 -3.19
CA MET A 275 -11.80 21.09 -2.09
C MET A 275 -11.08 21.52 -0.80
N TYR A 276 -9.77 21.26 -0.72
CA TYR A 276 -8.93 21.59 0.44
C TYR A 276 -7.90 22.65 0.01
N PRO A 277 -8.14 23.92 0.31
CA PRO A 277 -7.30 25.04 -0.08
C PRO A 277 -5.95 25.07 0.62
#